data_bf71f299bc77b0c667117d9f8cb6a45e
#
_entry.id   bf71f299bc77b0c667117d9f8cb6a45e
#
_cell.length_a   1.000
_cell.length_b   1.000
_cell.length_c   1.000
_cell.angle_alpha   90.00
_cell.angle_beta   90.00
_cell.angle_gamma   90.00
#
_symmetry.space_group_name_H-M   'P 1'
#
loop_
_entity.id
_entity.type
_entity.pdbx_description
1 polymer ?
#
loop_
_entity_poly.entity_id
_entity_poly.type
_entity_poly.pdbx_seq_one_letter_code
_entity_poly.pdbx_strand_id
1 'polypeptide(L)'
;VSSLRLALAATLIAAASVAGCGGSGSTATDAGPGGRVIGDALTVYSSLPLRGPDALAAQAMVNGQRLALQDAGGKVGDWQVKFRSLDDSVGPEGWDRAATADNARAAVDDPTSIAYVGDADFGATAISIPILNQSGIAQVSPAAGYPGFTTGTDAAEKGEPEKYYPSGRRSFARVVPNDIVQGQAQARLQRTDGCRRTFVIADRQVPGRSLSRAVIAALAASGVALVGEATADMTADGADEDAVQAARAARADCVFVGAADGDDPTALLTALHTALPDAGLYGPDVMARGALLRQLDRGAQRALRLTRPVVGPAAQTPAARALLARYRRTFGAPAPPEALFGYEAMALVLDTLRRAGDRADDRSYVSAELLRTRDRRSVLGTYSIRPDGDTTLRRYAAWRVAGGRPVFDRVVLG
;
A
#
# COMPACT_ATOMS: atom_id res chain seq x y z
N VAL A 1 -59.57 -38.81 -21.25
CA VAL A 1 -60.90 -38.37 -20.81
C VAL A 1 -60.77 -36.98 -20.27
N SER A 2 -61.57 -36.10 -20.87
CA SER A 2 -62.02 -34.77 -20.43
C SER A 2 -61.01 -33.61 -20.49
N SER A 3 -61.19 -32.90 -21.56
CA SER A 3 -60.93 -31.47 -21.83
C SER A 3 -61.69 -30.56 -20.89
N LEU A 4 -61.06 -29.46 -20.46
CA LEU A 4 -61.80 -28.26 -20.12
C LEU A 4 -61.06 -27.01 -20.59
N ARG A 5 -61.69 -26.29 -21.51
CA ARG A 5 -61.34 -24.97 -22.05
C ARG A 5 -61.81 -23.91 -21.04
N LEU A 6 -61.01 -22.89 -20.75
CA LEU A 6 -61.52 -21.67 -20.18
C LEU A 6 -60.99 -20.44 -20.92
N ALA A 7 -61.90 -19.51 -21.10
CA ALA A 7 -61.87 -18.40 -22.04
C ALA A 7 -61.03 -17.19 -21.55
N LEU A 8 -60.50 -16.44 -22.55
CA LEU A 8 -60.02 -15.08 -22.41
C LEU A 8 -61.12 -14.12 -22.02
N ALA A 9 -60.84 -13.26 -21.03
CA ALA A 9 -61.57 -12.02 -20.84
C ALA A 9 -60.58 -10.86 -20.95
N ALA A 10 -60.70 -10.09 -22.02
CA ALA A 10 -60.01 -8.84 -22.23
C ALA A 10 -60.72 -7.70 -21.51
N THR A 11 -60.01 -7.01 -20.64
CA THR A 11 -60.51 -5.79 -20.02
C THR A 11 -59.71 -4.59 -20.57
N LEU A 12 -60.40 -3.76 -21.37
CA LEU A 12 -59.92 -2.43 -21.79
C LEU A 12 -59.99 -1.49 -20.57
N ILE A 13 -58.89 -0.82 -20.27
CA ILE A 13 -58.88 0.34 -19.38
C ILE A 13 -58.51 1.58 -20.19
N ALA A 14 -59.39 2.55 -20.17
CA ALA A 14 -59.29 3.81 -20.87
C ALA A 14 -58.22 4.74 -20.28
N ALA A 15 -57.45 5.36 -21.17
CA ALA A 15 -56.52 6.40 -20.82
C ALA A 15 -57.23 7.72 -20.55
N ALA A 16 -57.07 8.26 -19.34
CA ALA A 16 -57.42 9.64 -19.00
C ALA A 16 -56.17 10.52 -19.03
N SER A 17 -56.08 11.39 -20.01
CA SER A 17 -55.02 12.41 -20.11
C SER A 17 -55.34 13.54 -19.13
N VAL A 18 -54.48 13.75 -18.14
CA VAL A 18 -54.45 14.96 -17.31
C VAL A 18 -53.25 15.81 -17.75
N ALA A 19 -53.55 16.93 -18.41
CA ALA A 19 -52.61 18.00 -18.65
C ALA A 19 -52.44 18.79 -17.35
N GLY A 20 -51.26 18.76 -16.74
CA GLY A 20 -50.87 19.53 -15.56
C GLY A 20 -49.63 20.36 -15.85
N CYS A 21 -49.76 21.65 -15.66
CA CYS A 21 -48.80 22.71 -15.94
C CYS A 21 -47.47 22.63 -15.18
N GLY A 22 -46.45 23.05 -15.86
CA GLY A 22 -45.26 23.84 -15.44
C GLY A 22 -44.71 23.61 -14.02
N GLY A 23 -43.68 22.80 -13.95
CA GLY A 23 -42.74 22.81 -12.84
C GLY A 23 -41.32 22.83 -13.45
N SER A 24 -40.55 23.86 -13.16
CA SER A 24 -39.20 24.05 -13.58
C SER A 24 -38.34 22.82 -13.23
N GLY A 25 -38.03 22.02 -14.22
CA GLY A 25 -37.14 20.88 -14.08
C GLY A 25 -35.75 21.37 -13.71
N SER A 26 -35.38 21.24 -12.45
CA SER A 26 -33.97 21.15 -12.12
C SER A 26 -33.48 19.87 -12.80
N THR A 27 -32.61 20.05 -13.80
CA THR A 27 -31.82 18.97 -14.36
C THR A 27 -31.02 18.35 -13.21
N ALA A 28 -31.49 17.24 -12.67
CA ALA A 28 -30.68 16.35 -11.87
C ALA A 28 -29.56 15.91 -12.81
N THR A 29 -28.43 16.60 -12.74
CA THR A 29 -27.20 16.16 -13.34
C THR A 29 -26.92 14.77 -12.76
N ASP A 30 -26.76 13.83 -13.65
CA ASP A 30 -26.39 12.44 -13.44
C ASP A 30 -25.12 12.39 -12.56
N ALA A 31 -25.30 12.50 -11.24
CA ALA A 31 -24.25 12.32 -10.25
C ALA A 31 -24.04 10.80 -10.17
N GLY A 32 -23.15 10.31 -11.01
CA GLY A 32 -22.62 8.94 -10.86
C GLY A 32 -22.13 8.73 -9.42
N PRO A 33 -21.86 7.47 -9.00
CA PRO A 33 -21.46 7.16 -7.63
C PRO A 33 -20.24 8.02 -7.27
N GLY A 34 -20.43 9.04 -6.41
CA GLY A 34 -19.35 9.93 -6.02
C GLY A 34 -19.67 11.38 -5.79
N GLY A 35 -20.85 11.85 -5.87
CA GLY A 35 -21.36 13.21 -5.56
C GLY A 35 -20.33 14.35 -5.37
N ARG A 36 -20.79 15.57 -5.37
CA ARG A 36 -19.96 16.73 -5.00
C ARG A 36 -19.91 16.90 -3.48
N VAL A 37 -18.79 17.43 -2.99
CA VAL A 37 -18.65 17.87 -1.60
C VAL A 37 -19.72 18.91 -1.26
N ILE A 38 -20.33 18.80 -0.09
CA ILE A 38 -21.33 19.75 0.41
C ILE A 38 -20.67 20.53 1.56
N GLY A 39 -20.50 21.84 1.37
CA GLY A 39 -19.89 22.73 2.37
C GLY A 39 -18.87 23.69 1.77
N ASP A 40 -18.11 24.34 2.63
CA ASP A 40 -17.13 25.41 2.30
C ASP A 40 -15.67 24.93 2.41
N ALA A 41 -15.47 23.66 2.71
CA ALA A 41 -14.14 23.07 2.90
C ALA A 41 -14.05 21.68 2.28
N LEU A 42 -12.84 21.28 1.91
CA LEU A 42 -12.50 19.92 1.50
C LEU A 42 -11.81 19.20 2.66
N THR A 43 -12.35 18.07 3.10
CA THR A 43 -11.73 17.27 4.15
C THR A 43 -10.92 16.12 3.55
N VAL A 44 -9.65 16.03 3.94
CA VAL A 44 -8.77 14.90 3.65
C VAL A 44 -8.66 14.06 4.93
N TYR A 45 -9.10 12.83 4.87
CA TYR A 45 -8.95 11.85 5.93
C TYR A 45 -7.60 11.14 5.84
N SER A 46 -7.10 10.66 6.97
CA SER A 46 -5.98 9.72 7.04
C SER A 46 -6.29 8.66 8.08
N SER A 47 -5.96 7.40 7.77
CA SER A 47 -6.08 6.28 8.71
C SER A 47 -4.78 5.48 8.65
N LEU A 48 -4.12 5.35 9.80
CA LEU A 48 -2.85 4.68 9.98
C LEU A 48 -2.77 4.10 11.40
N PRO A 49 -2.02 3.00 11.64
CA PRO A 49 -1.92 2.39 12.96
C PRO A 49 -1.02 3.21 13.89
N LEU A 50 -1.63 4.07 14.71
CA LEU A 50 -0.92 4.97 15.62
C LEU A 50 -0.49 4.32 16.94
N ARG A 51 -0.78 3.02 17.13
CA ARG A 51 -0.34 2.18 18.25
C ARG A 51 0.26 0.87 17.71
N GLY A 52 0.96 0.14 18.56
CA GLY A 52 1.59 -1.12 18.20
C GLY A 52 2.96 -0.96 17.55
N PRO A 53 3.45 -1.99 16.86
CA PRO A 53 4.83 -2.07 16.38
C PRO A 53 5.18 -1.00 15.34
N ASP A 54 4.22 -0.56 14.55
CA ASP A 54 4.40 0.37 13.43
C ASP A 54 4.04 1.84 13.79
N ALA A 55 3.64 2.09 15.04
CA ALA A 55 3.20 3.40 15.53
C ALA A 55 4.19 4.54 15.22
N LEU A 56 5.49 4.29 15.32
CA LEU A 56 6.52 5.30 15.05
C LEU A 56 6.54 5.68 13.56
N ALA A 57 6.45 4.71 12.67
CA ALA A 57 6.40 4.93 11.24
C ALA A 57 5.09 5.61 10.82
N ALA A 58 3.96 5.14 11.36
CA ALA A 58 2.63 5.71 11.12
C ALA A 58 2.55 7.17 11.59
N GLN A 59 3.02 7.47 12.80
CA GLN A 59 3.07 8.84 13.32
C GLN A 59 3.97 9.74 12.46
N ALA A 60 5.08 9.19 11.94
CA ALA A 60 5.96 9.93 11.05
C ALA A 60 5.26 10.25 9.72
N MET A 61 4.49 9.32 9.16
CA MET A 61 3.68 9.55 7.97
C MET A 61 2.62 10.63 8.22
N VAL A 62 1.88 10.60 9.34
CA VAL A 62 0.90 11.63 9.73
C VAL A 62 1.57 13.00 9.86
N ASN A 63 2.73 13.06 10.47
CA ASN A 63 3.48 14.30 10.60
C ASN A 63 3.96 14.81 9.23
N GLY A 64 4.35 13.93 8.32
CA GLY A 64 4.65 14.26 6.93
C GLY A 64 3.44 14.86 6.22
N GLN A 65 2.25 14.26 6.38
CA GLN A 65 0.99 14.79 5.82
C GLN A 65 0.68 16.20 6.34
N ARG A 66 0.87 16.45 7.65
CA ARG A 66 0.71 17.78 8.25
C ARG A 66 1.66 18.80 7.64
N LEU A 67 2.93 18.43 7.42
CA LEU A 67 3.89 19.32 6.78
C LEU A 67 3.50 19.65 5.33
N ALA A 68 2.98 18.68 4.57
CA ALA A 68 2.51 18.93 3.21
C ALA A 68 1.32 19.90 3.16
N LEU A 69 0.38 19.75 4.10
CA LEU A 69 -0.74 20.67 4.22
C LEU A 69 -0.29 22.09 4.65
N GLN A 70 0.69 22.19 5.55
CA GLN A 70 1.30 23.48 5.94
C GLN A 70 1.96 24.17 4.74
N ASP A 71 2.67 23.42 3.88
CA ASP A 71 3.28 23.95 2.65
C ASP A 71 2.26 24.46 1.64
N ALA A 72 1.07 23.90 1.65
CA ALA A 72 -0.05 24.38 0.85
C ALA A 72 -0.79 25.57 1.48
N GLY A 73 -0.40 26.01 2.67
CA GLY A 73 -1.09 27.08 3.39
C GLY A 73 -2.48 26.69 3.89
N GLY A 74 -2.76 25.39 4.04
CA GLY A 74 -4.05 24.87 4.49
C GLY A 74 -5.18 25.01 3.48
N LYS A 75 -4.89 25.31 2.19
CA LYS A 75 -5.90 25.56 1.16
C LYS A 75 -5.46 25.15 -0.25
N VAL A 76 -6.44 24.99 -1.13
CA VAL A 76 -6.26 24.74 -2.54
C VAL A 76 -7.26 25.60 -3.33
N GLY A 77 -6.77 26.53 -4.14
CA GLY A 77 -7.62 27.57 -4.73
C GLY A 77 -8.39 28.32 -3.62
N ASP A 78 -9.69 28.42 -3.76
CA ASP A 78 -10.57 29.06 -2.78
C ASP A 78 -11.00 28.12 -1.65
N TRP A 79 -10.73 26.81 -1.77
CA TRP A 79 -11.13 25.83 -0.80
C TRP A 79 -10.18 25.77 0.41
N GLN A 80 -10.74 25.84 1.61
CA GLN A 80 -10.04 25.44 2.82
C GLN A 80 -9.89 23.91 2.83
N VAL A 81 -8.72 23.43 3.21
CA VAL A 81 -8.48 21.98 3.33
C VAL A 81 -8.36 21.61 4.82
N LYS A 82 -9.31 20.81 5.29
CA LYS A 82 -9.30 20.21 6.63
C LYS A 82 -8.59 18.85 6.58
N PHE A 83 -7.88 18.53 7.63
CA PHE A 83 -7.18 17.25 7.78
C PHE A 83 -7.67 16.51 9.02
N ARG A 84 -8.14 15.29 8.84
CA ARG A 84 -8.57 14.40 9.93
C ARG A 84 -7.71 13.14 9.94
N SER A 85 -6.86 13.01 10.97
CA SER A 85 -6.07 11.80 11.21
C SER A 85 -6.81 10.90 12.18
N LEU A 86 -7.09 9.69 11.74
CA LEU A 86 -7.75 8.63 12.48
C LEU A 86 -6.72 7.52 12.79
N ASP A 87 -6.96 6.79 13.87
CA ASP A 87 -6.18 5.65 14.30
C ASP A 87 -6.95 4.38 13.93
N ASP A 88 -6.35 3.50 13.12
CA ASP A 88 -6.95 2.21 12.76
C ASP A 88 -6.40 1.06 13.62
N SER A 89 -5.66 1.37 14.68
CA SER A 89 -5.14 0.39 15.61
C SER A 89 -5.98 0.28 16.89
N VAL A 90 -6.08 -0.95 17.41
CA VAL A 90 -6.70 -1.24 18.70
C VAL A 90 -5.67 -1.94 19.58
N GLY A 91 -5.23 -1.28 20.65
CA GLY A 91 -4.24 -1.84 21.59
C GLY A 91 -2.83 -1.93 21.00
N PRO A 92 -2.00 -2.85 21.50
CA PRO A 92 -0.58 -2.95 21.16
C PRO A 92 -0.31 -3.76 19.87
N GLU A 93 -1.31 -4.39 19.27
CA GLU A 93 -1.13 -5.34 18.15
C GLU A 93 -1.01 -4.66 16.78
N GLY A 94 -1.41 -3.41 16.67
CA GLY A 94 -1.37 -2.65 15.43
C GLY A 94 -2.75 -2.42 14.83
N TRP A 95 -2.87 -2.43 13.49
CA TRP A 95 -4.12 -2.15 12.81
C TRP A 95 -5.24 -3.17 13.15
N ASP A 96 -6.47 -2.69 13.13
CA ASP A 96 -7.65 -3.49 13.43
C ASP A 96 -8.68 -3.38 12.30
N ARG A 97 -9.31 -4.52 11.99
CA ARG A 97 -10.29 -4.65 10.92
C ARG A 97 -11.50 -3.75 11.11
N ALA A 98 -12.05 -3.71 12.32
CA ALA A 98 -13.26 -2.94 12.60
C ALA A 98 -12.97 -1.44 12.61
N ALA A 99 -11.86 -1.03 13.28
CA ALA A 99 -11.41 0.36 13.30
C ALA A 99 -11.13 0.88 11.89
N THR A 100 -10.47 0.11 11.03
CA THR A 100 -10.24 0.48 9.62
C THR A 100 -11.56 0.69 8.87
N ALA A 101 -12.50 -0.25 9.01
CA ALA A 101 -13.80 -0.13 8.33
C ALA A 101 -14.59 1.09 8.83
N ASP A 102 -14.56 1.37 10.13
CA ASP A 102 -15.25 2.52 10.73
C ASP A 102 -14.60 3.85 10.29
N ASN A 103 -13.28 3.90 10.20
CA ASN A 103 -12.56 5.07 9.68
C ASN A 103 -12.89 5.35 8.21
N ALA A 104 -12.96 4.30 7.37
CA ALA A 104 -13.36 4.45 5.97
C ALA A 104 -14.82 4.92 5.84
N ARG A 105 -15.75 4.37 6.65
CA ARG A 105 -17.15 4.82 6.70
C ARG A 105 -17.26 6.26 7.19
N ALA A 106 -16.52 6.64 8.24
CA ALA A 106 -16.50 8.03 8.73
C ALA A 106 -16.08 9.01 7.62
N ALA A 107 -15.14 8.61 6.74
CA ALA A 107 -14.79 9.42 5.59
C ALA A 107 -15.90 9.45 4.53
N VAL A 108 -16.66 8.38 4.33
CA VAL A 108 -17.79 8.32 3.39
C VAL A 108 -18.97 9.15 3.88
N ASP A 109 -19.26 9.10 5.18
CA ASP A 109 -20.40 9.77 5.81
C ASP A 109 -20.18 11.29 5.97
N ASP A 110 -18.94 11.76 5.92
CA ASP A 110 -18.64 13.21 5.94
C ASP A 110 -18.92 13.84 4.57
N PRO A 111 -19.94 14.71 4.43
CA PRO A 111 -20.26 15.35 3.17
C PRO A 111 -19.15 16.24 2.63
N THR A 112 -18.20 16.65 3.45
CA THR A 112 -17.05 17.47 3.06
C THR A 112 -15.82 16.65 2.63
N SER A 113 -15.85 15.32 2.80
CA SER A 113 -14.72 14.44 2.47
C SER A 113 -14.47 14.38 0.97
N ILE A 114 -13.21 14.56 0.55
CA ILE A 114 -12.80 14.53 -0.85
C ILE A 114 -11.74 13.47 -1.15
N ALA A 115 -10.87 13.17 -0.20
CA ALA A 115 -9.79 12.21 -0.37
C ALA A 115 -9.43 11.54 0.97
N TYR A 116 -8.75 10.39 0.85
CA TYR A 116 -8.30 9.58 1.95
C TYR A 116 -6.82 9.20 1.76
N VAL A 117 -5.98 9.43 2.77
CA VAL A 117 -4.57 9.05 2.76
C VAL A 117 -4.36 7.89 3.72
N GLY A 118 -4.14 6.74 3.17
CA GLY A 118 -4.04 5.47 3.91
C GLY A 118 -4.40 4.30 2.98
N ASP A 119 -4.42 3.08 3.47
CA ASP A 119 -3.87 2.66 4.74
C ASP A 119 -2.41 2.23 4.53
N ALA A 120 -1.71 1.81 5.61
CA ALA A 120 -0.35 1.32 5.49
C ALA A 120 -0.31 -0.19 5.21
N ASP A 121 -1.16 -0.94 5.87
CA ASP A 121 -1.17 -2.40 5.88
C ASP A 121 -2.00 -2.98 4.74
N PHE A 122 -1.63 -4.20 4.32
CA PHE A 122 -2.39 -4.96 3.32
C PHE A 122 -3.85 -5.14 3.72
N GLY A 123 -4.09 -5.66 4.93
CA GLY A 123 -5.44 -5.99 5.41
C GLY A 123 -6.33 -4.76 5.56
N ALA A 124 -5.79 -3.66 6.08
CA ALA A 124 -6.48 -2.39 6.19
C ALA A 124 -6.84 -1.82 4.81
N THR A 125 -5.88 -1.80 3.88
CA THR A 125 -6.07 -1.29 2.52
C THR A 125 -7.11 -2.12 1.74
N ALA A 126 -7.13 -3.45 1.93
CA ALA A 126 -8.13 -4.34 1.31
C ALA A 126 -9.56 -4.05 1.78
N ILE A 127 -9.72 -3.50 2.98
CA ILE A 127 -11.01 -3.12 3.56
C ILE A 127 -11.43 -1.72 3.09
N SER A 128 -10.53 -0.76 3.13
CA SER A 128 -10.86 0.64 2.86
C SER A 128 -11.13 0.93 1.39
N ILE A 129 -10.37 0.30 0.45
CA ILE A 129 -10.55 0.57 -0.99
C ILE A 129 -12.01 0.39 -1.43
N PRO A 130 -12.69 -0.76 -1.22
CA PRO A 130 -14.05 -0.94 -1.72
C PRO A 130 -15.06 0.00 -1.07
N ILE A 131 -14.89 0.35 0.21
CA ILE A 131 -15.76 1.27 0.94
C ILE A 131 -15.68 2.69 0.32
N LEU A 132 -14.46 3.20 0.17
CA LEU A 132 -14.20 4.53 -0.39
C LEU A 132 -14.55 4.60 -1.88
N ASN A 133 -14.29 3.52 -2.62
CA ASN A 133 -14.55 3.42 -4.05
C ASN A 133 -16.02 3.56 -4.41
N GLN A 134 -16.94 2.97 -3.62
CA GLN A 134 -18.38 3.12 -3.80
C GLN A 134 -18.83 4.57 -3.75
N SER A 135 -18.15 5.41 -2.95
CA SER A 135 -18.45 6.83 -2.78
C SER A 135 -17.56 7.74 -3.66
N GLY A 136 -16.78 7.15 -4.56
CA GLY A 136 -15.90 7.88 -5.49
C GLY A 136 -14.75 8.64 -4.82
N ILE A 137 -14.46 8.39 -3.53
CA ILE A 137 -13.40 9.07 -2.79
C ILE A 137 -12.05 8.57 -3.26
N ALA A 138 -11.16 9.50 -3.64
CA ALA A 138 -9.79 9.20 -4.02
C ALA A 138 -8.98 8.72 -2.81
N GLN A 139 -8.30 7.57 -2.94
CA GLN A 139 -7.43 7.03 -1.90
C GLN A 139 -5.97 7.01 -2.35
N VAL A 140 -5.06 7.46 -1.49
CA VAL A 140 -3.61 7.41 -1.74
C VAL A 140 -2.91 6.72 -0.58
N SER A 141 -2.35 5.54 -0.82
CA SER A 141 -1.56 4.84 0.20
C SER A 141 -0.09 5.30 0.23
N PRO A 142 0.45 5.60 1.42
CA PRO A 142 1.86 5.88 1.61
C PRO A 142 2.74 4.63 1.73
N ALA A 143 2.18 3.43 1.90
CA ALA A 143 2.96 2.25 2.26
C ALA A 143 2.50 0.91 1.66
N ALA A 144 1.21 0.74 1.28
CA ALA A 144 0.68 -0.54 0.84
C ALA A 144 1.29 -1.01 -0.49
N GLY A 145 2.18 -2.01 -0.43
CA GLY A 145 2.92 -2.55 -1.58
C GLY A 145 2.19 -3.64 -2.37
N TYR A 146 1.17 -4.27 -1.84
CA TYR A 146 0.52 -5.44 -2.43
C TYR A 146 0.02 -5.19 -3.87
N PRO A 147 0.45 -6.00 -4.87
CA PRO A 147 0.14 -5.74 -6.28
C PRO A 147 -1.33 -5.94 -6.61
N GLY A 148 -2.02 -6.87 -5.94
CA GLY A 148 -3.42 -7.21 -6.24
C GLY A 148 -4.40 -6.06 -6.06
N PHE A 149 -4.03 -4.95 -5.42
CA PHE A 149 -4.86 -3.75 -5.37
C PHE A 149 -4.98 -3.04 -6.72
N THR A 150 -4.02 -3.23 -7.61
CA THR A 150 -3.90 -2.46 -8.85
C THR A 150 -3.81 -3.33 -10.09
N THR A 151 -3.23 -4.52 -9.99
CA THR A 151 -2.94 -5.39 -11.14
C THR A 151 -3.32 -6.84 -10.88
N GLY A 152 -3.80 -7.56 -11.92
CA GLY A 152 -4.12 -8.97 -11.90
C GLY A 152 -2.96 -9.83 -12.45
N THR A 153 -1.80 -9.78 -11.81
CA THR A 153 -0.63 -10.61 -12.16
C THR A 153 -0.61 -11.91 -11.36
N ASP A 154 0.33 -12.81 -11.66
CA ASP A 154 0.53 -14.06 -10.90
C ASP A 154 0.83 -13.81 -9.40
N ALA A 155 1.27 -12.61 -9.04
CA ALA A 155 1.45 -12.19 -7.65
C ALA A 155 0.13 -11.77 -6.96
N ALA A 156 -0.96 -11.60 -7.70
CA ALA A 156 -2.30 -11.29 -7.17
C ALA A 156 -3.13 -12.55 -6.91
N GLU A 157 -4.16 -12.42 -6.09
CA GLU A 157 -5.14 -13.49 -5.88
C GLU A 157 -6.25 -13.44 -6.96
N LYS A 158 -6.99 -14.53 -7.11
CA LYS A 158 -8.07 -14.64 -8.11
C LYS A 158 -9.15 -13.56 -7.88
N GLY A 159 -9.55 -12.90 -8.94
CA GLY A 159 -10.57 -11.85 -8.92
C GLY A 159 -10.06 -10.48 -8.53
N GLU A 160 -8.74 -10.33 -8.38
CA GLU A 160 -8.08 -9.04 -8.17
C GLU A 160 -7.59 -8.47 -9.51
N PRO A 161 -7.59 -7.16 -9.60
CA PRO A 161 -7.96 -6.13 -8.62
C PRO A 161 -9.46 -5.78 -8.61
N GLU A 162 -10.28 -6.34 -9.49
CA GLU A 162 -11.68 -5.92 -9.74
C GLU A 162 -12.54 -5.98 -8.48
N LYS A 163 -12.32 -6.95 -7.59
CA LYS A 163 -13.08 -7.08 -6.32
C LYS A 163 -12.97 -5.85 -5.40
N TYR A 164 -11.93 -5.03 -5.58
CA TYR A 164 -11.72 -3.82 -4.78
C TYR A 164 -12.44 -2.59 -5.35
N TYR A 165 -12.99 -2.68 -6.56
CA TYR A 165 -13.58 -1.53 -7.27
C TYR A 165 -15.05 -1.76 -7.63
N PRO A 166 -15.96 -1.85 -6.64
CA PRO A 166 -17.38 -2.12 -6.89
C PRO A 166 -18.07 -1.07 -7.77
N SER A 167 -17.53 0.16 -7.86
CA SER A 167 -18.02 1.19 -8.79
C SER A 167 -17.61 0.96 -10.24
N GLY A 168 -16.76 -0.04 -10.54
CA GLY A 168 -16.15 -0.28 -11.84
C GLY A 168 -15.09 0.75 -12.25
N ARG A 169 -14.73 1.70 -11.38
CA ARG A 169 -13.75 2.77 -11.65
C ARG A 169 -12.60 2.68 -10.66
N ARG A 170 -11.38 2.96 -11.10
CA ARG A 170 -10.21 3.04 -10.23
C ARG A 170 -10.23 4.34 -9.43
N SER A 171 -10.00 4.25 -8.12
CA SER A 171 -9.94 5.40 -7.19
C SER A 171 -8.75 5.34 -6.22
N PHE A 172 -7.92 4.30 -6.33
CA PHE A 172 -6.75 4.08 -5.48
C PHE A 172 -5.46 4.37 -6.25
N ALA A 173 -4.51 5.00 -5.57
CA ALA A 173 -3.12 5.13 -6.00
C ALA A 173 -2.16 4.92 -4.83
N ARG A 174 -0.89 4.70 -5.13
CA ARG A 174 0.17 4.59 -4.11
C ARG A 174 1.40 5.38 -4.51
N VAL A 175 2.12 5.91 -3.52
CA VAL A 175 3.40 6.60 -3.71
C VAL A 175 4.61 5.71 -3.41
N VAL A 176 4.39 4.50 -2.90
CA VAL A 176 5.41 3.45 -2.71
C VAL A 176 5.42 2.52 -3.93
N PRO A 177 6.59 2.08 -4.43
CA PRO A 177 6.63 1.05 -5.46
C PRO A 177 6.01 -0.25 -4.94
N ASN A 178 5.30 -0.99 -5.80
CA ASN A 178 4.65 -2.24 -5.41
C ASN A 178 5.63 -3.41 -5.25
N ASP A 179 5.13 -4.54 -4.74
CA ASP A 179 5.94 -5.72 -4.42
C ASP A 179 6.49 -6.44 -5.66
N ILE A 180 5.94 -6.19 -6.86
CA ILE A 180 6.57 -6.67 -8.11
C ILE A 180 7.91 -5.97 -8.31
N VAL A 181 7.96 -4.66 -8.05
CA VAL A 181 9.21 -3.88 -8.10
C VAL A 181 10.16 -4.32 -6.97
N GLN A 182 9.63 -4.65 -5.79
CA GLN A 182 10.43 -5.21 -4.68
C GLN A 182 11.02 -6.57 -5.04
N GLY A 183 10.24 -7.46 -5.67
CA GLY A 183 10.71 -8.76 -6.15
C GLY A 183 11.86 -8.62 -7.16
N GLN A 184 11.76 -7.66 -8.08
CA GLN A 184 12.83 -7.34 -9.03
C GLN A 184 14.09 -6.80 -8.31
N ALA A 185 13.91 -5.95 -7.31
CA ALA A 185 15.01 -5.46 -6.49
C ALA A 185 15.69 -6.59 -5.70
N GLN A 186 14.91 -7.53 -5.14
CA GLN A 186 15.41 -8.72 -4.46
C GLN A 186 16.26 -9.60 -5.39
N ALA A 187 15.75 -9.93 -6.57
CA ALA A 187 16.47 -10.74 -7.54
C ALA A 187 17.79 -10.09 -7.99
N ARG A 188 17.79 -8.77 -8.22
CA ARG A 188 19.02 -8.01 -8.55
C ARG A 188 20.00 -7.96 -7.39
N LEU A 189 19.51 -7.78 -6.16
CA LEU A 189 20.32 -7.78 -4.96
C LEU A 189 21.03 -9.12 -4.82
N GLN A 190 20.30 -10.23 -4.87
CA GLN A 190 20.83 -11.59 -4.77
C GLN A 190 21.89 -11.87 -5.84
N ARG A 191 21.60 -11.53 -7.11
CA ARG A 191 22.59 -11.65 -8.18
C ARG A 191 23.85 -10.85 -7.92
N THR A 192 23.72 -9.60 -7.47
CA THR A 192 24.85 -8.71 -7.19
C THR A 192 25.70 -9.22 -6.02
N ASP A 193 25.07 -9.85 -5.05
CA ASP A 193 25.72 -10.47 -3.89
C ASP A 193 26.35 -11.83 -4.23
N GLY A 194 26.18 -12.32 -5.47
CA GLY A 194 26.82 -13.53 -5.97
C GLY A 194 25.98 -14.80 -5.84
N CYS A 195 24.71 -14.70 -5.48
CA CYS A 195 23.79 -15.83 -5.46
C CYS A 195 23.70 -16.52 -6.81
N ARG A 196 23.69 -17.83 -6.79
CA ARG A 196 23.52 -18.67 -7.98
C ARG A 196 22.32 -19.60 -7.84
N ARG A 197 21.95 -19.97 -6.62
CA ARG A 197 20.98 -21.00 -6.27
C ARG A 197 20.12 -20.50 -5.11
N THR A 198 19.02 -19.87 -5.44
CA THR A 198 18.09 -19.33 -4.42
C THR A 198 16.98 -20.34 -4.12
N PHE A 199 16.73 -20.57 -2.84
CA PHE A 199 15.52 -21.23 -2.33
C PHE A 199 14.56 -20.17 -1.81
N VAL A 200 13.26 -20.31 -2.04
CA VAL A 200 12.24 -19.36 -1.60
C VAL A 200 11.34 -20.00 -0.55
N ILE A 201 11.21 -19.35 0.60
CA ILE A 201 10.27 -19.76 1.65
C ILE A 201 9.21 -18.67 1.77
N ALA A 202 7.97 -19.00 1.40
CA ALA A 202 6.84 -18.08 1.48
C ALA A 202 6.11 -18.27 2.82
N ASP A 203 5.62 -17.16 3.41
CA ASP A 203 4.61 -17.25 4.47
C ASP A 203 3.25 -17.72 3.90
N ARG A 204 2.39 -18.22 4.79
CA ARG A 204 1.03 -18.66 4.46
C ARG A 204 0.07 -17.52 4.19
N GLN A 205 0.37 -16.32 4.63
CA GLN A 205 -0.44 -15.13 4.42
C GLN A 205 -0.34 -14.63 2.97
N VAL A 206 -1.38 -13.93 2.50
CA VAL A 206 -1.45 -13.41 1.12
C VAL A 206 -0.26 -12.51 0.76
N PRO A 207 0.16 -11.52 1.59
CA PRO A 207 1.27 -10.64 1.23
C PRO A 207 2.59 -11.40 1.06
N GLY A 208 2.92 -12.30 1.98
CA GLY A 208 4.16 -13.08 1.93
C GLY A 208 4.23 -14.00 0.71
N ARG A 209 3.10 -14.68 0.39
CA ARG A 209 3.00 -15.48 -0.85
C ARG A 209 3.14 -14.62 -2.10
N SER A 210 2.48 -13.47 -2.13
CA SER A 210 2.50 -12.55 -3.27
C SER A 210 3.91 -12.06 -3.57
N LEU A 211 4.61 -11.54 -2.56
CA LEU A 211 5.99 -11.10 -2.72
C LEU A 211 6.92 -12.24 -3.12
N SER A 212 6.74 -13.45 -2.56
CA SER A 212 7.52 -14.63 -2.93
C SER A 212 7.33 -14.98 -4.42
N ARG A 213 6.09 -14.96 -4.91
CA ARG A 213 5.80 -15.14 -6.36
C ARG A 213 6.47 -14.07 -7.22
N ALA A 214 6.45 -12.80 -6.76
CA ALA A 214 7.13 -11.71 -7.47
C ALA A 214 8.66 -11.90 -7.52
N VAL A 215 9.26 -12.40 -6.43
CA VAL A 215 10.68 -12.74 -6.38
C VAL A 215 10.99 -13.90 -7.32
N ILE A 216 10.22 -14.98 -7.29
CA ILE A 216 10.37 -16.15 -8.17
C ILE A 216 10.34 -15.72 -9.65
N ALA A 217 9.33 -14.94 -10.04
CA ALA A 217 9.22 -14.41 -11.40
C ALA A 217 10.44 -13.56 -11.80
N ALA A 218 10.97 -12.75 -10.88
CA ALA A 218 12.14 -11.92 -11.12
C ALA A 218 13.46 -12.70 -11.17
N LEU A 219 13.60 -13.78 -10.39
CA LEU A 219 14.77 -14.67 -10.42
C LEU A 219 14.97 -15.28 -11.82
N ALA A 220 13.89 -15.70 -12.49
CA ALA A 220 13.94 -16.25 -13.83
C ALA A 220 14.61 -15.30 -14.83
N ALA A 221 14.43 -13.99 -14.69
CA ALA A 221 15.04 -12.97 -15.56
C ALA A 221 16.45 -12.54 -15.08
N SER A 222 16.84 -12.88 -13.86
CA SER A 222 18.09 -12.41 -13.25
C SER A 222 19.31 -13.30 -13.52
N GLY A 223 19.09 -14.54 -13.94
CA GLY A 223 20.14 -15.55 -14.10
C GLY A 223 20.53 -16.25 -12.77
N VAL A 224 19.75 -16.07 -11.72
CA VAL A 224 19.86 -16.82 -10.46
C VAL A 224 18.86 -17.98 -10.51
N ALA A 225 19.34 -19.21 -10.31
CA ALA A 225 18.48 -20.39 -10.38
C ALA A 225 17.57 -20.49 -9.16
N LEU A 226 16.27 -20.62 -9.36
CA LEU A 226 15.36 -21.11 -8.33
C LEU A 226 15.61 -22.61 -8.14
N VAL A 227 16.02 -23.02 -6.93
CA VAL A 227 16.35 -24.43 -6.65
C VAL A 227 15.30 -25.14 -5.81
N GLY A 228 14.25 -24.44 -5.43
CA GLY A 228 13.09 -24.96 -4.75
C GLY A 228 12.31 -23.89 -4.02
N GLU A 229 11.16 -24.27 -3.55
CA GLU A 229 10.26 -23.41 -2.77
C GLU A 229 9.60 -24.22 -1.63
N ALA A 230 9.26 -23.54 -0.56
CA ALA A 230 8.48 -24.06 0.55
C ALA A 230 7.53 -23.00 1.10
N THR A 231 6.56 -23.44 1.89
CA THR A 231 5.69 -22.54 2.66
C THR A 231 5.92 -22.81 4.13
N ALA A 232 6.14 -21.79 4.93
CA ALA A 232 6.29 -21.88 6.38
C ALA A 232 5.20 -21.08 7.09
N ASP A 233 4.86 -21.48 8.31
CA ASP A 233 4.02 -20.68 9.22
C ASP A 233 4.96 -19.80 10.05
N MET A 234 4.95 -18.51 9.75
CA MET A 234 5.82 -17.54 10.43
C MET A 234 5.14 -16.81 11.60
N THR A 235 3.91 -17.21 11.93
CA THR A 235 3.18 -16.72 13.11
C THR A 235 3.31 -17.69 14.30
N ALA A 236 3.75 -18.93 14.04
CA ALA A 236 3.91 -19.96 15.04
C ALA A 236 5.26 -19.86 15.76
N ASP A 237 5.27 -20.26 17.03
CA ASP A 237 6.52 -20.42 17.77
C ASP A 237 7.40 -21.54 17.15
N GLY A 238 8.65 -21.22 16.85
CA GLY A 238 9.63 -22.16 16.34
C GLY A 238 9.94 -22.02 14.85
N ALA A 239 10.88 -22.83 14.37
CA ALA A 239 11.26 -22.91 12.97
C ALA A 239 10.47 -24.01 12.26
N ASP A 240 10.12 -23.76 11.00
CA ASP A 240 9.61 -24.80 10.11
C ASP A 240 10.80 -25.66 9.64
N GLU A 241 11.02 -26.78 10.35
CA GLU A 241 12.18 -27.64 10.13
C GLU A 241 12.16 -28.28 8.72
N ASP A 242 10.97 -28.61 8.19
CA ASP A 242 10.84 -29.18 6.86
C ASP A 242 11.31 -28.19 5.77
N ALA A 243 10.95 -26.91 5.92
CA ALA A 243 11.40 -25.86 5.02
C ALA A 243 12.93 -25.64 5.09
N VAL A 244 13.50 -25.71 6.30
CA VAL A 244 14.96 -25.62 6.52
C VAL A 244 15.69 -26.80 5.87
N GLN A 245 15.21 -28.02 6.08
CA GLN A 245 15.81 -29.22 5.48
C GLN A 245 15.66 -29.25 3.95
N ALA A 246 14.54 -28.79 3.41
CA ALA A 246 14.34 -28.64 1.97
C ALA A 246 15.36 -27.67 1.34
N ALA A 247 15.56 -26.51 1.95
CA ALA A 247 16.56 -25.52 1.49
C ALA A 247 17.99 -26.10 1.53
N ARG A 248 18.33 -26.85 2.59
CA ARG A 248 19.60 -27.52 2.74
C ARG A 248 19.80 -28.64 1.70
N ALA A 249 18.80 -29.48 1.48
CA ALA A 249 18.83 -30.57 0.49
C ALA A 249 18.99 -30.01 -0.93
N ALA A 250 18.37 -28.86 -1.22
CA ALA A 250 18.51 -28.14 -2.46
C ALA A 250 19.91 -27.50 -2.62
N ARG A 251 20.78 -27.51 -1.62
CA ARG A 251 22.10 -26.86 -1.62
C ARG A 251 21.99 -25.38 -2.03
N ALA A 252 21.02 -24.67 -1.45
CA ALA A 252 20.84 -23.25 -1.71
C ALA A 252 22.07 -22.46 -1.18
N ASP A 253 22.57 -21.52 -1.96
CA ASP A 253 23.56 -20.54 -1.52
C ASP A 253 22.92 -19.21 -1.07
N CYS A 254 21.64 -19.06 -1.34
CA CYS A 254 20.81 -17.95 -0.90
C CYS A 254 19.38 -18.42 -0.59
N VAL A 255 18.78 -17.86 0.46
CA VAL A 255 17.38 -18.12 0.83
C VAL A 255 16.62 -16.80 0.93
N PHE A 256 15.52 -16.70 0.19
CA PHE A 256 14.57 -15.60 0.37
C PHE A 256 13.43 -16.05 1.28
N VAL A 257 13.15 -15.26 2.32
CA VAL A 257 12.05 -15.47 3.28
C VAL A 257 11.02 -14.37 3.06
N GLY A 258 9.86 -14.76 2.54
CA GLY A 258 8.74 -13.86 2.20
C GLY A 258 7.78 -13.69 3.36
N ALA A 259 8.21 -12.97 4.40
CA ALA A 259 7.38 -12.67 5.56
C ALA A 259 6.31 -11.63 5.27
N ALA A 260 5.21 -11.68 6.01
CA ALA A 260 4.13 -10.69 6.03
C ALA A 260 4.16 -9.85 7.31
N ASP A 261 3.31 -8.82 7.38
CA ASP A 261 3.11 -8.07 8.62
C ASP A 261 2.53 -8.97 9.71
N GLY A 262 3.05 -8.81 10.93
CA GLY A 262 2.68 -9.65 12.06
C GLY A 262 3.52 -10.91 12.22
N ASP A 263 4.32 -11.30 11.22
CA ASP A 263 5.20 -12.47 11.32
C ASP A 263 6.39 -12.25 12.24
N ASP A 264 6.85 -13.33 12.84
CA ASP A 264 8.15 -13.42 13.52
C ASP A 264 9.00 -14.55 12.91
N PRO A 265 9.74 -14.30 11.83
CA PRO A 265 10.59 -15.29 11.19
C PRO A 265 11.92 -15.52 11.93
N THR A 266 12.08 -15.06 13.17
CA THR A 266 13.36 -15.10 13.91
C THR A 266 13.88 -16.53 14.09
N ALA A 267 13.01 -17.45 14.49
CA ALA A 267 13.36 -18.86 14.66
C ALA A 267 13.77 -19.51 13.33
N LEU A 268 13.01 -19.25 12.25
CA LEU A 268 13.31 -19.74 10.90
C LEU A 268 14.65 -19.22 10.39
N LEU A 269 14.92 -17.91 10.51
CA LEU A 269 16.18 -17.30 10.09
C LEU A 269 17.40 -17.86 10.85
N THR A 270 17.24 -18.11 12.15
CA THR A 270 18.28 -18.70 12.99
C THR A 270 18.55 -20.15 12.58
N ALA A 271 17.51 -20.94 12.36
CA ALA A 271 17.63 -22.32 11.90
C ALA A 271 18.25 -22.43 10.50
N LEU A 272 17.84 -21.55 9.57
CA LEU A 272 18.43 -21.46 8.23
C LEU A 272 19.92 -21.14 8.29
N HIS A 273 20.33 -20.14 9.09
CA HIS A 273 21.74 -19.82 9.24
C HIS A 273 22.53 -20.97 9.87
N THR A 274 21.97 -21.70 10.83
CA THR A 274 22.59 -22.87 11.43
C THR A 274 22.77 -24.01 10.41
N ALA A 275 21.76 -24.28 9.60
CA ALA A 275 21.79 -25.35 8.60
C ALA A 275 22.60 -25.01 7.36
N LEU A 276 22.70 -23.73 7.00
CA LEU A 276 23.35 -23.16 5.83
C LEU A 276 24.20 -21.93 6.21
N PRO A 277 25.31 -22.12 6.95
CA PRO A 277 26.07 -21.00 7.53
C PRO A 277 26.69 -20.04 6.52
N ASP A 278 26.94 -20.49 5.30
CA ASP A 278 27.52 -19.70 4.21
C ASP A 278 26.46 -19.07 3.28
N ALA A 279 25.17 -19.42 3.48
CA ALA A 279 24.11 -18.90 2.62
C ALA A 279 23.73 -17.45 3.00
N GLY A 280 23.48 -16.62 1.98
CA GLY A 280 22.85 -15.32 2.14
C GLY A 280 21.37 -15.47 2.49
N LEU A 281 20.90 -14.69 3.48
CA LEU A 281 19.48 -14.62 3.85
C LEU A 281 18.88 -13.31 3.34
N TYR A 282 17.70 -13.36 2.75
CA TYR A 282 17.06 -12.21 2.13
C TYR A 282 15.61 -12.09 2.58
N GLY A 283 15.13 -10.86 2.77
CA GLY A 283 13.75 -10.63 3.19
C GLY A 283 13.23 -9.22 2.88
N PRO A 284 11.91 -9.00 3.08
CA PRO A 284 11.24 -7.72 2.87
C PRO A 284 11.48 -6.73 4.00
N ASP A 285 10.95 -5.53 3.79
CA ASP A 285 10.98 -4.40 4.73
C ASP A 285 10.22 -4.65 6.03
N VAL A 286 9.16 -5.46 6.02
CA VAL A 286 8.42 -5.84 7.25
C VAL A 286 9.32 -6.50 8.30
N MET A 287 10.41 -7.12 7.88
CA MET A 287 11.41 -7.71 8.77
C MET A 287 12.38 -6.67 9.36
N ALA A 288 12.33 -5.40 8.95
CA ALA A 288 13.26 -4.36 9.42
C ALA A 288 12.95 -3.82 10.82
N ARG A 289 12.11 -4.52 11.59
CA ARG A 289 11.73 -4.15 12.95
C ARG A 289 12.90 -4.43 13.92
N GLY A 290 13.30 -3.39 14.66
CA GLY A 290 14.44 -3.51 15.58
C GLY A 290 14.25 -4.53 16.69
N ALA A 291 13.01 -4.80 17.10
CA ALA A 291 12.70 -5.86 18.09
C ALA A 291 13.07 -7.23 17.52
N LEU A 292 12.61 -7.56 16.32
CA LEU A 292 12.91 -8.79 15.61
C LEU A 292 14.43 -8.95 15.37
N LEU A 293 15.06 -7.92 14.80
CA LEU A 293 16.47 -7.98 14.44
C LEU A 293 17.41 -8.18 15.65
N ARG A 294 17.02 -7.72 16.85
CA ARG A 294 17.82 -7.94 18.08
C ARG A 294 17.73 -9.37 18.62
N GLN A 295 16.74 -10.14 18.24
CA GLN A 295 16.57 -11.54 18.64
C GLN A 295 17.48 -12.47 17.84
N LEU A 296 17.86 -12.07 16.59
CA LEU A 296 18.77 -12.84 15.76
C LEU A 296 20.18 -12.89 16.36
N ASP A 297 20.82 -14.05 16.27
CA ASP A 297 22.23 -14.17 16.57
C ASP A 297 23.11 -13.35 15.62
N ARG A 298 24.38 -13.15 15.97
CA ARG A 298 25.30 -12.31 15.18
C ARG A 298 25.58 -12.88 13.79
N GLY A 299 25.48 -14.18 13.59
CA GLY A 299 25.69 -14.85 12.32
C GLY A 299 24.52 -14.56 11.37
N ALA A 300 23.30 -14.85 11.82
CA ALA A 300 22.08 -14.56 11.09
C ALA A 300 21.93 -13.07 10.75
N GLN A 301 22.28 -12.16 11.70
CA GLN A 301 22.31 -10.72 11.42
C GLN A 301 23.27 -10.36 10.27
N ARG A 302 24.45 -10.95 10.21
CA ARG A 302 25.43 -10.71 9.14
C ARG A 302 24.99 -11.28 7.80
N ALA A 303 24.31 -12.43 7.81
CA ALA A 303 23.80 -13.08 6.61
C ALA A 303 22.57 -12.35 6.00
N LEU A 304 21.78 -11.67 6.85
CA LEU A 304 20.48 -11.09 6.45
C LEU A 304 20.67 -9.79 5.66
N ARG A 305 19.99 -9.72 4.53
CA ARG A 305 19.81 -8.54 3.66
C ARG A 305 18.33 -8.27 3.48
N LEU A 306 17.94 -7.02 3.67
CA LEU A 306 16.55 -6.58 3.53
C LEU A 306 16.43 -5.59 2.36
N THR A 307 15.33 -5.64 1.63
CA THR A 307 14.97 -4.55 0.71
C THR A 307 13.88 -3.68 1.34
N ARG A 308 14.04 -2.35 1.20
CA ARG A 308 13.07 -1.37 1.69
C ARG A 308 12.88 -0.27 0.64
N PRO A 309 11.67 0.30 0.48
CA PRO A 309 11.47 1.45 -0.41
C PRO A 309 12.16 2.72 0.09
N VAL A 310 12.56 2.72 1.35
CA VAL A 310 13.28 3.80 2.02
C VAL A 310 14.78 3.75 1.67
N VAL A 311 15.31 4.86 1.19
CA VAL A 311 16.74 5.00 0.89
C VAL A 311 17.50 5.75 1.98
N GLY A 312 18.78 5.42 2.17
CA GLY A 312 19.61 6.10 3.15
C GLY A 312 19.91 7.57 2.77
N PRO A 313 20.42 8.38 3.72
CA PRO A 313 20.57 9.83 3.55
C PRO A 313 21.38 10.25 2.32
N ALA A 314 22.44 9.52 1.99
CA ALA A 314 23.29 9.81 0.81
C ALA A 314 22.54 9.63 -0.52
N ALA A 315 21.52 8.76 -0.56
CA ALA A 315 20.74 8.47 -1.75
C ALA A 315 19.43 9.26 -1.84
N GLN A 316 19.10 10.05 -0.83
CA GLN A 316 17.90 10.90 -0.79
C GLN A 316 18.04 12.10 -1.73
N THR A 317 16.91 12.58 -2.26
CA THR A 317 16.85 13.84 -3.01
C THR A 317 17.20 15.02 -2.11
N PRO A 318 17.67 16.16 -2.65
CA PRO A 318 17.84 17.38 -1.85
C PRO A 318 16.55 17.81 -1.13
N ALA A 319 15.38 17.67 -1.80
CA ALA A 319 14.08 17.98 -1.23
C ALA A 319 13.73 17.05 -0.05
N ALA A 320 14.03 15.74 -0.16
CA ALA A 320 13.84 14.80 0.94
C ALA A 320 14.67 15.17 2.17
N ARG A 321 15.97 15.48 1.96
CA ARG A 321 16.84 15.89 3.08
C ARG A 321 16.36 17.19 3.75
N ALA A 322 15.93 18.16 2.96
CA ALA A 322 15.38 19.42 3.48
C ALA A 322 14.10 19.18 4.30
N LEU A 323 13.20 18.31 3.82
CA LEU A 323 11.97 17.94 4.52
C LEU A 323 12.29 17.25 5.86
N LEU A 324 13.18 16.26 5.89
CA LEU A 324 13.55 15.56 7.12
C LEU A 324 14.23 16.49 8.13
N ALA A 325 15.04 17.43 7.66
CA ALA A 325 15.62 18.47 8.53
C ALA A 325 14.55 19.41 9.10
N ARG A 326 13.53 19.79 8.30
CA ARG A 326 12.38 20.57 8.78
C ARG A 326 11.53 19.78 9.76
N TYR A 327 11.24 18.52 9.48
CA TYR A 327 10.52 17.63 10.40
C TYR A 327 11.16 17.65 11.79
N ARG A 328 12.49 17.47 11.86
CA ARG A 328 13.22 17.51 13.12
C ARG A 328 13.04 18.84 13.86
N ARG A 329 13.07 19.97 13.15
CA ARG A 329 12.85 21.29 13.78
C ARG A 329 11.41 21.47 14.28
N THR A 330 10.44 20.94 13.55
CA THR A 330 9.02 21.11 13.87
C THR A 330 8.56 20.20 15.00
N PHE A 331 9.02 18.95 15.02
CA PHE A 331 8.54 17.93 15.96
C PHE A 331 9.54 17.55 17.06
N GLY A 332 10.73 18.15 17.07
CA GLY A 332 11.73 17.97 18.14
C GLY A 332 12.42 16.59 18.16
N ALA A 333 12.17 15.72 17.16
CA ALA A 333 12.71 14.37 17.07
C ALA A 333 13.28 14.08 15.67
N PRO A 334 14.27 13.17 15.55
CA PRO A 334 14.72 12.70 14.25
C PRO A 334 13.53 12.14 13.45
N ALA A 335 13.45 12.51 12.17
CA ALA A 335 12.40 12.05 11.30
C ALA A 335 12.66 10.58 10.90
N PRO A 336 11.74 9.64 11.19
CA PRO A 336 11.71 8.38 10.48
C PRO A 336 11.52 8.66 8.98
N PRO A 337 12.24 7.95 8.10
CA PRO A 337 12.19 8.23 6.66
C PRO A 337 10.82 7.98 6.03
N GLU A 338 9.95 7.23 6.68
CA GLU A 338 8.55 7.00 6.31
C GLU A 338 7.75 8.32 6.26
N ALA A 339 8.19 9.36 6.97
CA ALA A 339 7.63 10.72 6.87
C ALA A 339 7.62 11.26 5.44
N LEU A 340 8.58 10.84 4.58
CA LEU A 340 8.64 11.25 3.18
C LEU A 340 7.45 10.72 2.38
N PHE A 341 7.03 9.50 2.64
CA PHE A 341 5.88 8.88 1.95
C PHE A 341 4.56 9.48 2.42
N GLY A 342 4.42 9.73 3.73
CA GLY A 342 3.26 10.44 4.25
C GLY A 342 3.13 11.85 3.70
N TYR A 343 4.24 12.59 3.64
CA TYR A 343 4.29 13.91 3.01
C TYR A 343 3.87 13.85 1.54
N GLU A 344 4.45 12.91 0.78
CA GLU A 344 4.19 12.82 -0.65
C GLU A 344 2.75 12.39 -0.95
N ALA A 345 2.18 11.48 -0.17
CA ALA A 345 0.79 11.07 -0.35
C ALA A 345 -0.17 12.25 -0.19
N MET A 346 0.00 13.07 0.85
CA MET A 346 -0.79 14.30 1.03
C MET A 346 -0.48 15.34 -0.04
N ALA A 347 0.79 15.54 -0.39
CA ALA A 347 1.19 16.49 -1.42
C ALA A 347 0.63 16.13 -2.80
N LEU A 348 0.53 14.83 -3.12
CA LEU A 348 -0.12 14.32 -4.34
C LEU A 348 -1.62 14.62 -4.34
N VAL A 349 -2.31 14.41 -3.22
CA VAL A 349 -3.74 14.77 -3.07
C VAL A 349 -3.93 16.27 -3.30
N LEU A 350 -3.17 17.12 -2.61
CA LEU A 350 -3.27 18.58 -2.73
C LEU A 350 -2.98 19.09 -4.15
N ASP A 351 -2.02 18.46 -4.84
CA ASP A 351 -1.71 18.78 -6.22
C ASP A 351 -2.83 18.33 -7.18
N THR A 352 -3.42 17.17 -6.94
CA THR A 352 -4.58 16.68 -7.68
C THR A 352 -5.76 17.64 -7.56
N LEU A 353 -6.05 18.14 -6.35
CA LEU A 353 -7.10 19.14 -6.12
C LEU A 353 -6.81 20.46 -6.85
N ARG A 354 -5.55 20.93 -6.86
CA ARG A 354 -5.16 22.13 -7.64
C ARG A 354 -5.40 21.94 -9.12
N ARG A 355 -5.06 20.80 -9.70
CA ARG A 355 -5.28 20.47 -11.12
C ARG A 355 -6.76 20.31 -11.45
N ALA A 356 -7.55 19.84 -10.48
CA ALA A 356 -9.01 19.74 -10.63
C ALA A 356 -9.69 21.12 -10.72
N GLY A 357 -9.09 22.19 -10.17
CA GLY A 357 -9.60 23.56 -10.26
C GLY A 357 -11.03 23.68 -9.72
N ASP A 358 -11.95 24.18 -10.55
CA ASP A 358 -13.37 24.36 -10.19
C ASP A 358 -14.12 23.05 -9.89
N ARG A 359 -13.48 21.90 -10.20
CA ARG A 359 -14.02 20.57 -9.92
C ARG A 359 -13.33 19.89 -8.76
N ALA A 360 -12.61 20.61 -7.92
CA ALA A 360 -11.92 20.08 -6.75
C ALA A 360 -12.89 19.48 -5.70
N ASP A 361 -14.17 19.81 -5.76
CA ASP A 361 -15.25 19.27 -4.93
C ASP A 361 -15.95 18.03 -5.54
N ASP A 362 -15.62 17.63 -6.77
CA ASP A 362 -16.20 16.48 -7.47
C ASP A 362 -15.34 15.23 -7.18
N ARG A 363 -15.83 14.34 -6.31
CA ARG A 363 -15.11 13.12 -5.87
C ARG A 363 -14.67 12.25 -7.04
N SER A 364 -15.56 11.98 -7.99
CA SER A 364 -15.26 11.15 -9.15
C SER A 364 -14.24 11.79 -10.08
N TYR A 365 -14.32 13.09 -10.25
CA TYR A 365 -13.35 13.83 -11.05
C TYR A 365 -11.97 13.85 -10.41
N VAL A 366 -11.90 14.09 -9.09
CA VAL A 366 -10.65 14.08 -8.33
C VAL A 366 -9.99 12.70 -8.39
N SER A 367 -10.77 11.62 -8.24
CA SER A 367 -10.26 10.26 -8.39
C SER A 367 -9.68 10.00 -9.79
N ALA A 368 -10.36 10.44 -10.84
CA ALA A 368 -9.86 10.32 -12.21
C ALA A 368 -8.62 11.20 -12.46
N GLU A 369 -8.59 12.41 -11.91
CA GLU A 369 -7.48 13.36 -12.04
C GLU A 369 -6.22 12.88 -11.29
N LEU A 370 -6.38 12.18 -10.16
CA LEU A 370 -5.31 11.50 -9.43
C LEU A 370 -4.53 10.55 -10.36
N LEU A 371 -5.23 9.72 -11.12
CA LEU A 371 -4.63 8.74 -12.05
C LEU A 371 -4.03 9.38 -13.31
N ARG A 372 -4.29 10.67 -13.56
CA ARG A 372 -3.68 11.46 -14.65
C ARG A 372 -2.37 12.12 -14.25
N THR A 373 -1.88 11.92 -13.04
CA THR A 373 -0.60 12.48 -12.58
C THR A 373 0.55 12.03 -13.47
N ARG A 374 1.30 12.99 -14.06
CA ARG A 374 2.45 12.73 -14.93
C ARG A 374 3.64 13.59 -14.51
N ASP A 375 4.83 13.00 -14.57
CA ASP A 375 6.14 13.62 -14.35
C ASP A 375 6.22 14.54 -13.12
N ARG A 376 5.53 14.12 -12.06
CA ARG A 376 5.46 14.84 -10.80
C ARG A 376 6.84 14.88 -10.14
N ARG A 377 7.37 16.08 -9.91
CA ARG A 377 8.59 16.30 -9.13
C ARG A 377 8.24 16.29 -7.65
N SER A 378 8.90 15.43 -6.88
CA SER A 378 8.56 15.19 -5.48
C SER A 378 9.78 14.98 -4.59
N VAL A 379 9.54 14.86 -3.31
CA VAL A 379 10.57 14.46 -2.32
C VAL A 379 11.11 13.05 -2.59
N LEU A 380 10.32 12.16 -3.21
CA LEU A 380 10.72 10.80 -3.56
C LEU A 380 11.45 10.70 -4.91
N GLY A 381 11.48 11.78 -5.70
CA GLY A 381 11.98 11.83 -7.07
C GLY A 381 10.88 12.23 -8.06
N THR A 382 11.17 12.10 -9.35
CA THR A 382 10.15 12.34 -10.39
C THR A 382 9.42 11.05 -10.70
N TYR A 383 8.08 11.10 -10.72
CA TYR A 383 7.26 9.94 -11.02
C TYR A 383 5.92 10.32 -11.66
N SER A 384 5.26 9.34 -12.22
CA SER A 384 3.87 9.40 -12.69
C SER A 384 3.03 8.36 -11.95
N ILE A 385 1.73 8.56 -11.90
CA ILE A 385 0.77 7.51 -11.52
C ILE A 385 0.27 6.87 -12.80
N ARG A 386 0.31 5.55 -12.86
CA ARG A 386 -0.22 4.76 -13.96
C ARG A 386 -1.74 4.71 -13.91
N PRO A 387 -2.42 4.34 -15.01
CA PRO A 387 -3.88 4.20 -15.02
C PRO A 387 -4.42 3.17 -14.01
N ASP A 388 -3.59 2.19 -13.63
CA ASP A 388 -3.91 1.19 -12.61
C ASP A 388 -3.77 1.70 -11.17
N GLY A 389 -3.14 2.87 -10.96
CA GLY A 389 -2.89 3.47 -9.64
C GLY A 389 -1.47 3.29 -9.11
N ASP A 390 -0.64 2.52 -9.81
CA ASP A 390 0.76 2.33 -9.40
C ASP A 390 1.63 3.55 -9.72
N THR A 391 2.56 3.84 -8.83
CA THR A 391 3.64 4.80 -9.12
C THR A 391 4.64 4.22 -10.12
N THR A 392 5.31 5.09 -10.86
CA THR A 392 6.47 4.71 -11.71
C THR A 392 7.80 4.72 -10.96
N LEU A 393 7.81 5.00 -9.65
CA LEU A 393 9.01 4.86 -8.82
C LEU A 393 9.49 3.40 -8.83
N ARG A 394 10.81 3.20 -8.87
CA ARG A 394 11.44 1.87 -8.93
C ARG A 394 12.58 1.70 -7.93
N ARG A 395 12.76 2.68 -7.04
CA ARG A 395 13.91 2.68 -6.12
C ARG A 395 13.57 1.93 -4.85
N TYR A 396 14.34 0.89 -4.62
CA TYR A 396 14.49 0.22 -3.34
C TYR A 396 15.91 0.42 -2.81
N ALA A 397 16.16 0.07 -1.60
CA ALA A 397 17.48 0.02 -1.02
C ALA A 397 17.72 -1.34 -0.38
N ALA A 398 18.95 -1.83 -0.51
CA ALA A 398 19.46 -2.92 0.29
C ALA A 398 19.90 -2.38 1.66
N TRP A 399 19.57 -3.13 2.69
CA TRP A 399 19.92 -2.85 4.08
C TRP A 399 20.58 -4.08 4.68
N ARG A 400 21.70 -3.90 5.35
CA ARG A 400 22.35 -4.91 6.17
C ARG A 400 21.86 -4.80 7.61
N VAL A 401 22.04 -5.85 8.37
CA VAL A 401 21.74 -5.82 9.81
C VAL A 401 23.06 -5.76 10.60
N ALA A 402 23.15 -4.79 11.50
CA ALA A 402 24.28 -4.65 12.39
C ALA A 402 23.81 -4.17 13.79
N GLY A 403 24.16 -4.90 14.82
CA GLY A 403 23.76 -4.60 16.19
C GLY A 403 22.25 -4.54 16.39
N GLY A 404 21.49 -5.43 15.73
CA GLY A 404 20.04 -5.48 15.78
C GLY A 404 19.33 -4.29 15.14
N ARG A 405 19.97 -3.63 14.18
CA ARG A 405 19.41 -2.46 13.47
C ARG A 405 19.66 -2.57 11.96
N PRO A 406 18.73 -2.09 11.13
CA PRO A 406 18.97 -1.98 9.71
C PRO A 406 19.97 -0.84 9.43
N VAL A 407 20.99 -1.13 8.60
CA VAL A 407 22.01 -0.18 8.16
C VAL A 407 21.96 -0.11 6.64
N PHE A 408 21.79 1.09 6.10
CA PHE A 408 21.77 1.31 4.65
C PHE A 408 23.06 0.79 3.99
N ASP A 409 22.90 0.06 2.93
CA ASP A 409 24.00 -0.46 2.11
C ASP A 409 24.08 0.27 0.77
N ARG A 410 23.12 0.05 -0.10
CA ARG A 410 23.06 0.64 -1.44
C ARG A 410 21.65 0.74 -2.00
N VAL A 411 21.51 1.57 -3.03
CA VAL A 411 20.27 1.62 -3.84
C VAL A 411 20.23 0.40 -4.77
N VAL A 412 19.06 -0.19 -4.89
CA VAL A 412 18.74 -1.26 -5.85
C VAL A 412 17.51 -0.82 -6.64
N LEU A 413 17.55 -0.90 -7.95
CA LEU A 413 16.39 -0.65 -8.78
C LEU A 413 15.58 -1.93 -8.95
N GLY A 414 14.29 -1.83 -8.85
CA GLY A 414 13.39 -2.92 -9.17
C GLY A 414 13.04 -2.99 -10.67
#